data_575c88d772fc65578497edb9e3188770
#
_entry.id   575c88d772fc65578497edb9e3188770
#
_cell.length_a   1.000
_cell.length_b   1.000
_cell.length_c   1.000
_cell.angle_alpha   90.00
_cell.angle_beta   90.00
_cell.angle_gamma   90.00
#
_symmetry.space_group_name_H-M   'P 1'
#
loop_
_entity.id
_entity.type
_entity.pdbx_description
1 polymer ?
#
loop_
_entity_poly.entity_id
_entity_poly.type
_entity_poly.pdbx_seq_one_letter_code
_entity_poly.pdbx_strand_id
1 'polypeptide(L)'
;DIPVMHDDQHGTAIISAAALINALELAEKNIEDVRIVVSGAGAAAVSCTKLYKAFGASAENIIMLDSKGVIRKDRENLSPSKEEFATAIDVHTLEEAMVNADVFIGLSIADIVTPEMLQSMAPNPIVFAMANPDPEINYDLAIRTREDIIMATGRSDHPNQVNNVLGFPFIFRGALDVRATKINEEMKMAAVRALADLAKEPVPEQVNITYDITRLAFGREYIIPKPFDPRLISKIPVEVAKAAIASGVAQIEITDWEKYEEELMARSGNDNKFIRSLHDKARLNPKRVVFAEADQIDVLKAAQFVSDEGMAYPILLGDKEVIESLKEELEFDAEVPIIDPSDDDQQARRDEFAKLLWSRGERDGVQRYSAGVRMMHRNY
;
A
#
# COMPACT_ATOMS: atom_id res chain seq x y z
N ASP A 1 14.52 20.30 23.00
CA ASP A 1 13.86 20.54 21.72
C ASP A 1 13.20 19.25 21.22
N ILE A 2 12.10 19.38 20.50
CA ILE A 2 11.41 18.26 19.86
C ILE A 2 11.61 18.34 18.34
N PRO A 3 11.72 17.22 17.62
CA PRO A 3 11.79 17.23 16.17
C PRO A 3 10.45 17.70 15.57
N VAL A 4 10.52 18.61 14.61
CA VAL A 4 9.36 19.17 13.92
C VAL A 4 9.53 19.00 12.41
N MET A 5 8.47 18.57 11.74
CA MET A 5 8.41 18.45 10.29
C MET A 5 7.03 18.91 9.80
N HIS A 6 7.01 19.67 8.71
CA HIS A 6 5.75 20.05 8.06
C HIS A 6 5.39 18.96 7.04
N ASP A 7 4.34 18.22 7.30
CA ASP A 7 3.98 17.05 6.50
C ASP A 7 3.56 17.38 5.08
N ASP A 8 2.73 18.42 4.87
CA ASP A 8 2.30 18.83 3.52
C ASP A 8 3.47 19.27 2.60
N GLN A 9 4.59 19.64 3.20
CA GLN A 9 5.80 20.01 2.46
C GLN A 9 6.73 18.81 2.29
N HIS A 10 7.17 18.24 3.39
CA HIS A 10 8.21 17.23 3.43
C HIS A 10 7.67 15.80 3.25
N GLY A 11 6.45 15.52 3.73
CA GLY A 11 5.81 14.23 3.52
C GLY A 11 5.59 13.97 2.03
N THR A 12 4.93 14.89 1.32
CA THR A 12 4.73 14.81 -0.13
C THR A 12 6.07 14.67 -0.88
N ALA A 13 7.10 15.43 -0.48
CA ALA A 13 8.42 15.34 -1.11
C ALA A 13 9.05 13.95 -0.95
N ILE A 14 8.99 13.38 0.26
CA ILE A 14 9.57 12.06 0.55
C ILE A 14 8.85 10.97 -0.26
N ILE A 15 7.52 10.97 -0.24
CA ILE A 15 6.75 9.92 -0.92
C ILE A 15 6.89 10.02 -2.44
N SER A 16 6.80 11.23 -2.99
CA SER A 16 6.98 11.43 -4.43
C SER A 16 8.41 11.10 -4.90
N ALA A 17 9.44 11.41 -4.10
CA ALA A 17 10.80 11.03 -4.43
C ALA A 17 11.02 9.51 -4.43
N ALA A 18 10.43 8.79 -3.47
CA ALA A 18 10.48 7.33 -3.43
C ALA A 18 9.81 6.71 -4.66
N ALA A 19 8.61 7.18 -5.00
CA ALA A 19 7.90 6.75 -6.21
C ALA A 19 8.68 7.10 -7.48
N LEU A 20 9.30 8.30 -7.55
CA LEU A 20 10.06 8.74 -8.71
C LEU A 20 11.30 7.88 -8.97
N ILE A 21 12.06 7.52 -7.93
CA ILE A 21 13.23 6.63 -8.05
C ILE A 21 12.82 5.31 -8.70
N ASN A 22 11.74 4.70 -8.23
CA ASN A 22 11.24 3.44 -8.76
C ASN A 22 10.65 3.57 -10.16
N ALA A 23 9.95 4.67 -10.44
CA ALA A 23 9.42 4.94 -11.77
C ALA A 23 10.54 5.16 -12.81
N LEU A 24 11.62 5.84 -12.43
CA LEU A 24 12.80 6.04 -13.29
C LEU A 24 13.49 4.70 -13.61
N GLU A 25 13.63 3.80 -12.63
CA GLU A 25 14.17 2.46 -12.87
C GLU A 25 13.34 1.69 -13.89
N LEU A 26 12.00 1.69 -13.74
CA LEU A 26 11.08 1.02 -14.66
C LEU A 26 11.03 1.66 -16.05
N ALA A 27 11.26 2.97 -16.12
CA ALA A 27 11.35 3.71 -17.39
C ALA A 27 12.73 3.62 -18.05
N GLU A 28 13.72 2.98 -17.39
CA GLU A 28 15.13 2.89 -17.81
C GLU A 28 15.76 4.27 -18.03
N LYS A 29 15.49 5.22 -17.09
CA LYS A 29 15.97 6.62 -17.16
C LYS A 29 16.83 6.96 -15.95
N ASN A 30 17.86 7.79 -16.18
CA ASN A 30 18.70 8.30 -15.10
C ASN A 30 18.18 9.66 -14.61
N ILE A 31 18.14 9.85 -13.31
CA ILE A 31 17.64 11.08 -12.69
C ILE A 31 18.41 12.34 -13.11
N GLU A 32 19.69 12.21 -13.44
CA GLU A 32 20.56 13.32 -13.88
C GLU A 32 20.20 13.83 -15.28
N ASP A 33 19.64 12.95 -16.13
CA ASP A 33 19.42 13.23 -17.56
C ASP A 33 17.97 13.66 -17.85
N VAL A 34 17.01 13.30 -16.96
CA VAL A 34 15.58 13.51 -17.22
C VAL A 34 15.17 14.98 -17.15
N ARG A 35 14.28 15.36 -18.06
CA ARG A 35 13.59 16.64 -18.05
C ARG A 35 12.35 16.56 -17.17
N ILE A 36 12.34 17.33 -16.08
CA ILE A 36 11.27 17.34 -15.08
C ILE A 36 10.46 18.63 -15.18
N VAL A 37 9.17 18.51 -15.42
CA VAL A 37 8.22 19.62 -15.40
C VAL A 37 7.42 19.59 -14.09
N VAL A 38 7.48 20.67 -13.31
CA VAL A 38 6.79 20.80 -12.03
C VAL A 38 5.71 21.87 -12.16
N SER A 39 4.46 21.45 -12.18
CA SER A 39 3.30 22.35 -12.19
C SER A 39 2.89 22.71 -10.77
N GLY A 40 3.12 23.96 -10.40
CA GLY A 40 3.00 24.50 -9.05
C GLY A 40 4.35 25.03 -8.54
N ALA A 41 4.29 26.08 -7.71
CA ALA A 41 5.48 26.69 -7.08
C ALA A 41 5.20 27.01 -5.60
N GLY A 42 4.30 26.22 -4.99
CA GLY A 42 4.02 26.28 -3.57
C GLY A 42 5.06 25.53 -2.74
N ALA A 43 4.87 25.50 -1.44
CA ALA A 43 5.82 24.89 -0.51
C ALA A 43 6.08 23.39 -0.77
N ALA A 44 5.05 22.64 -1.18
CA ALA A 44 5.20 21.23 -1.55
C ALA A 44 6.06 21.07 -2.82
N ALA A 45 5.79 21.84 -3.88
CA ALA A 45 6.53 21.79 -5.13
C ALA A 45 8.02 22.14 -4.94
N VAL A 46 8.30 23.18 -4.16
CA VAL A 46 9.66 23.56 -3.77
C VAL A 46 10.37 22.44 -3.02
N SER A 47 9.70 21.82 -2.03
CA SER A 47 10.27 20.74 -1.23
C SER A 47 10.52 19.47 -2.06
N CYS A 48 9.58 19.10 -2.93
CA CYS A 48 9.75 17.99 -3.86
C CYS A 48 10.97 18.20 -4.75
N THR A 49 11.05 19.37 -5.39
CA THR A 49 12.14 19.70 -6.31
C THR A 49 13.51 19.73 -5.62
N LYS A 50 13.59 20.25 -4.40
CA LYS A 50 14.82 20.19 -3.59
C LYS A 50 15.25 18.76 -3.32
N LEU A 51 14.31 17.90 -2.99
CA LEU A 51 14.63 16.50 -2.71
C LEU A 51 15.03 15.74 -3.97
N TYR A 52 14.40 16.01 -5.13
CA TYR A 52 14.82 15.42 -6.41
C TYR A 52 16.26 15.84 -6.77
N LYS A 53 16.62 17.13 -6.55
CA LYS A 53 18.00 17.60 -6.71
C LYS A 53 18.97 16.90 -5.77
N ALA A 54 18.58 16.65 -4.52
CA ALA A 54 19.39 15.91 -3.56
C ALA A 54 19.64 14.44 -3.99
N PHE A 55 18.73 13.87 -4.80
CA PHE A 55 18.88 12.56 -5.43
C PHE A 55 19.57 12.58 -6.79
N GLY A 56 20.00 13.75 -7.29
CA GLY A 56 20.79 13.88 -8.50
C GLY A 56 20.10 14.57 -9.69
N ALA A 57 18.84 15.00 -9.56
CA ALA A 57 18.18 15.72 -10.65
C ALA A 57 18.92 17.01 -11.00
N SER A 58 19.28 17.20 -12.29
CA SER A 58 19.96 18.39 -12.76
C SER A 58 19.04 19.61 -12.69
N ALA A 59 19.50 20.68 -12.02
CA ALA A 59 18.76 21.93 -11.93
C ALA A 59 18.44 22.54 -13.30
N GLU A 60 19.28 22.28 -14.29
CA GLU A 60 19.13 22.80 -15.67
C GLU A 60 17.99 22.09 -16.41
N ASN A 61 17.66 20.87 -16.02
CA ASN A 61 16.60 20.05 -16.61
C ASN A 61 15.25 20.21 -15.91
N ILE A 62 15.16 21.01 -14.84
CA ILE A 62 13.92 21.23 -14.09
C ILE A 62 13.24 22.51 -14.58
N ILE A 63 11.96 22.38 -14.98
CA ILE A 63 11.12 23.50 -15.39
C ILE A 63 9.96 23.60 -14.41
N MET A 64 9.94 24.66 -13.59
CA MET A 64 8.87 24.91 -12.63
C MET A 64 7.93 25.98 -13.16
N LEU A 65 6.63 25.77 -12.93
CA LEU A 65 5.57 26.69 -13.31
C LEU A 65 4.78 27.20 -12.10
N ASP A 66 4.33 28.43 -12.18
CA ASP A 66 3.31 28.97 -11.29
C ASP A 66 2.08 29.45 -12.10
N SER A 67 1.12 30.09 -11.44
CA SER A 67 -0.10 30.60 -12.10
C SER A 67 0.14 31.62 -13.22
N LYS A 68 1.37 32.09 -13.42
CA LYS A 68 1.76 33.01 -14.47
C LYS A 68 2.57 32.34 -15.59
N GLY A 69 2.69 31.01 -15.55
CA GLY A 69 3.50 30.23 -16.50
C GLY A 69 4.86 29.83 -15.96
N VAL A 70 5.81 29.52 -16.86
CA VAL A 70 7.14 29.05 -16.51
C VAL A 70 7.90 30.09 -15.69
N ILE A 71 8.58 29.66 -14.63
CA ILE A 71 9.46 30.52 -13.81
C ILE A 71 10.78 30.65 -14.53
N ARG A 72 10.95 31.75 -15.28
CA ARG A 72 12.11 32.06 -16.10
C ARG A 72 13.04 33.07 -15.42
N LYS A 73 14.32 33.04 -15.75
CA LYS A 73 15.33 33.98 -15.23
C LYS A 73 15.06 35.44 -15.62
N ASP A 74 14.36 35.67 -16.72
CA ASP A 74 14.01 37.01 -17.23
C ASP A 74 12.70 37.58 -16.63
N ARG A 75 12.01 36.81 -15.76
CA ARG A 75 10.79 37.29 -15.05
C ARG A 75 11.16 38.24 -13.92
N GLU A 76 10.52 39.39 -13.90
CA GLU A 76 10.65 40.38 -12.82
C GLU A 76 9.85 39.97 -11.56
N ASN A 77 10.31 40.43 -10.40
CA ASN A 77 9.64 40.28 -9.10
C ASN A 77 9.40 38.81 -8.67
N LEU A 78 10.36 37.92 -8.92
CA LEU A 78 10.35 36.58 -8.35
C LEU A 78 10.66 36.64 -6.85
N SER A 79 9.97 35.78 -6.06
CA SER A 79 10.38 35.58 -4.68
C SER A 79 11.69 34.78 -4.62
N PRO A 80 12.50 34.91 -3.54
CA PRO A 80 13.76 34.17 -3.43
C PRO A 80 13.60 32.64 -3.59
N SER A 81 12.48 32.09 -3.12
CA SER A 81 12.17 30.66 -3.28
C SER A 81 11.88 30.25 -4.72
N LYS A 82 11.43 31.17 -5.58
CA LYS A 82 11.19 30.92 -6.99
C LYS A 82 12.43 31.20 -7.83
N GLU A 83 13.23 32.16 -7.45
CA GLU A 83 14.53 32.49 -8.14
C GLU A 83 15.46 31.27 -8.20
N GLU A 84 15.45 30.43 -7.13
CA GLU A 84 16.23 29.18 -7.07
C GLU A 84 15.93 28.23 -8.23
N PHE A 85 14.67 28.25 -8.72
CA PHE A 85 14.17 27.35 -9.76
C PHE A 85 13.93 28.04 -11.10
N ALA A 86 14.39 29.27 -11.26
CA ALA A 86 14.22 30.01 -12.49
C ALA A 86 15.10 29.42 -13.60
N THR A 87 14.46 28.99 -14.70
CA THR A 87 15.15 28.42 -15.86
C THR A 87 15.57 29.44 -16.90
N ALA A 88 16.59 29.10 -17.68
CA ALA A 88 16.98 29.84 -18.88
C ALA A 88 16.41 29.23 -20.18
N ILE A 89 15.71 28.10 -20.07
CA ILE A 89 15.06 27.42 -21.21
C ILE A 89 13.98 28.34 -21.77
N ASP A 90 13.93 28.47 -23.10
CA ASP A 90 12.97 29.33 -23.78
C ASP A 90 11.60 28.64 -23.98
N VAL A 91 10.89 28.48 -22.87
CA VAL A 91 9.51 27.96 -22.80
C VAL A 91 8.68 28.82 -21.84
N HIS A 92 7.39 29.03 -22.14
CA HIS A 92 6.57 29.99 -21.43
C HIS A 92 5.35 29.32 -20.77
N THR A 93 4.80 28.30 -21.41
CA THR A 93 3.55 27.64 -21.01
C THR A 93 3.79 26.21 -20.56
N LEU A 94 2.77 25.60 -19.90
CA LEU A 94 2.80 24.20 -19.54
C LEU A 94 2.91 23.31 -20.77
N GLU A 95 2.14 23.63 -21.81
CA GLU A 95 2.13 22.88 -23.07
C GLU A 95 3.52 22.84 -23.72
N GLU A 96 4.22 23.97 -23.81
CA GLU A 96 5.59 24.05 -24.33
C GLU A 96 6.58 23.27 -23.45
N ALA A 97 6.41 23.34 -22.11
CA ALA A 97 7.28 22.66 -21.17
C ALA A 97 7.15 21.12 -21.25
N MET A 98 5.94 20.62 -21.53
CA MET A 98 5.64 19.19 -21.61
C MET A 98 6.25 18.51 -22.86
N VAL A 99 6.57 19.26 -23.91
CA VAL A 99 7.17 18.70 -25.12
C VAL A 99 8.51 18.03 -24.80
N ASN A 100 8.61 16.73 -25.08
CA ASN A 100 9.77 15.88 -24.76
C ASN A 100 10.15 15.88 -23.26
N ALA A 101 9.23 16.18 -22.36
CA ALA A 101 9.46 16.02 -20.93
C ALA A 101 9.39 14.52 -20.55
N ASP A 102 10.31 14.09 -19.67
CA ASP A 102 10.35 12.74 -19.16
C ASP A 102 9.43 12.56 -17.95
N VAL A 103 9.34 13.58 -17.12
CA VAL A 103 8.63 13.56 -15.84
C VAL A 103 7.73 14.78 -15.71
N PHE A 104 6.47 14.57 -15.36
CA PHE A 104 5.54 15.60 -14.94
C PHE A 104 5.18 15.42 -13.46
N ILE A 105 5.29 16.48 -12.68
CA ILE A 105 4.94 16.55 -11.26
C ILE A 105 3.88 17.62 -11.08
N GLY A 106 2.63 17.18 -10.87
CA GLY A 106 1.48 18.04 -10.64
C GLY A 106 1.27 18.32 -9.15
N LEU A 107 1.31 19.58 -8.77
CA LEU A 107 1.08 20.09 -7.41
C LEU A 107 0.33 21.43 -7.47
N SER A 108 -0.68 21.51 -8.34
CA SER A 108 -1.33 22.76 -8.68
C SER A 108 -2.86 22.65 -8.61
N ILE A 109 -3.54 22.56 -9.75
CA ILE A 109 -5.00 22.52 -9.87
C ILE A 109 -5.45 21.40 -10.82
N ALA A 110 -6.67 20.96 -10.65
CA ALA A 110 -7.27 19.93 -11.47
C ALA A 110 -7.35 20.29 -12.96
N ASP A 111 -7.34 19.25 -13.83
CA ASP A 111 -7.69 19.29 -15.25
C ASP A 111 -6.86 20.27 -16.11
N ILE A 112 -5.61 20.52 -15.76
CA ILE A 112 -4.70 21.41 -16.52
C ILE A 112 -3.85 20.67 -17.55
N VAL A 113 -3.77 19.35 -17.48
CA VAL A 113 -3.00 18.52 -18.44
C VAL A 113 -3.96 17.89 -19.43
N THR A 114 -3.71 18.12 -20.72
CA THR A 114 -4.52 17.56 -21.81
C THR A 114 -3.91 16.27 -22.36
N PRO A 115 -4.70 15.45 -23.08
CA PRO A 115 -4.18 14.30 -23.81
C PRO A 115 -3.05 14.63 -24.78
N GLU A 116 -3.13 15.78 -25.46
CA GLU A 116 -2.12 16.25 -26.41
C GLU A 116 -0.80 16.56 -25.71
N MET A 117 -0.85 17.17 -24.52
CA MET A 117 0.35 17.39 -23.70
C MET A 117 1.00 16.07 -23.29
N LEU A 118 0.23 15.05 -22.88
CA LEU A 118 0.78 13.72 -22.58
C LEU A 118 1.41 13.06 -23.81
N GLN A 119 0.77 13.19 -24.99
CA GLN A 119 1.28 12.65 -26.23
C GLN A 119 2.60 13.31 -26.65
N SER A 120 2.82 14.57 -26.30
CA SER A 120 4.04 15.32 -26.60
C SER A 120 5.25 14.96 -25.72
N MET A 121 5.03 14.25 -24.62
CA MET A 121 6.10 13.83 -23.70
C MET A 121 7.03 12.79 -24.33
N ALA A 122 8.22 12.65 -23.77
CA ALA A 122 9.19 11.63 -24.14
C ALA A 122 8.63 10.20 -24.00
N PRO A 123 9.23 9.17 -24.63
CA PRO A 123 8.86 7.78 -24.42
C PRO A 123 8.94 7.36 -22.93
N ASN A 124 8.06 6.44 -22.51
CA ASN A 124 7.93 5.99 -21.11
C ASN A 124 7.84 7.18 -20.12
N PRO A 125 6.83 8.06 -20.28
CA PRO A 125 6.72 9.24 -19.41
C PRO A 125 6.27 8.85 -18.02
N ILE A 126 6.74 9.59 -17.02
CA ILE A 126 6.36 9.48 -15.63
C ILE A 126 5.46 10.66 -15.29
N VAL A 127 4.25 10.40 -14.81
CA VAL A 127 3.24 11.44 -14.55
C VAL A 127 2.69 11.29 -13.14
N PHE A 128 3.04 12.22 -12.26
CA PHE A 128 2.49 12.30 -10.91
C PHE A 128 1.49 13.46 -10.83
N ALA A 129 0.21 13.14 -10.93
CA ALA A 129 -0.88 14.10 -10.85
C ALA A 129 -1.43 14.12 -9.41
N MET A 130 -0.88 15.00 -8.57
CA MET A 130 -1.07 14.99 -7.13
C MET A 130 -1.96 16.13 -6.61
N ALA A 131 -2.61 16.91 -7.47
CA ALA A 131 -3.60 17.88 -7.04
C ALA A 131 -4.77 17.18 -6.32
N ASN A 132 -5.32 17.84 -5.31
CA ASN A 132 -6.36 17.28 -4.44
C ASN A 132 -7.52 18.30 -4.33
N PRO A 133 -8.80 17.89 -4.48
CA PRO A 133 -9.30 16.50 -4.57
C PRO A 133 -9.17 15.86 -5.95
N ASP A 134 -9.12 16.63 -7.01
CA ASP A 134 -9.07 16.12 -8.38
C ASP A 134 -7.67 16.35 -8.99
N PRO A 135 -7.11 15.33 -9.67
CA PRO A 135 -5.76 15.40 -10.24
C PRO A 135 -5.68 16.32 -11.47
N GLU A 136 -4.48 16.71 -11.86
CA GLU A 136 -4.20 17.53 -13.04
C GLU A 136 -4.67 16.90 -14.35
N ILE A 137 -4.83 15.57 -14.37
CA ILE A 137 -5.48 14.79 -15.43
C ILE A 137 -6.11 13.56 -14.82
N ASN A 138 -7.28 13.18 -15.31
CA ASN A 138 -7.96 11.96 -14.88
C ASN A 138 -7.10 10.72 -15.20
N TYR A 139 -7.01 9.78 -14.25
CA TYR A 139 -6.19 8.57 -14.36
C TYR A 139 -6.56 7.72 -15.59
N ASP A 140 -7.85 7.41 -15.76
CA ASP A 140 -8.30 6.57 -16.87
C ASP A 140 -8.08 7.22 -18.23
N LEU A 141 -8.20 8.55 -18.29
CA LEU A 141 -7.91 9.31 -19.49
C LEU A 141 -6.42 9.24 -19.83
N ALA A 142 -5.55 9.39 -18.84
CA ALA A 142 -4.11 9.34 -19.05
C ALA A 142 -3.64 7.96 -19.54
N ILE A 143 -4.09 6.88 -18.89
CA ILE A 143 -3.75 5.50 -19.28
C ILE A 143 -4.28 5.17 -20.69
N ARG A 144 -5.48 5.63 -21.06
CA ARG A 144 -6.03 5.46 -22.43
C ARG A 144 -5.28 6.29 -23.48
N THR A 145 -4.68 7.41 -23.08
CA THR A 145 -3.93 8.28 -23.98
C THR A 145 -2.55 7.71 -24.30
N ARG A 146 -1.90 7.05 -23.33
CA ARG A 146 -0.55 6.48 -23.47
C ARG A 146 -0.39 5.19 -22.68
N GLU A 147 -0.16 4.08 -23.38
CA GLU A 147 0.07 2.77 -22.75
C GLU A 147 1.43 2.63 -22.07
N ASP A 148 2.41 3.44 -22.47
CA ASP A 148 3.77 3.44 -21.92
C ASP A 148 3.95 4.35 -20.69
N ILE A 149 2.87 4.96 -20.17
CA ILE A 149 2.90 5.87 -19.03
C ILE A 149 3.11 5.12 -17.70
N ILE A 150 3.88 5.73 -16.78
CA ILE A 150 3.89 5.36 -15.36
C ILE A 150 3.18 6.48 -14.62
N MET A 151 2.00 6.18 -14.08
CA MET A 151 1.15 7.19 -13.46
C MET A 151 0.98 6.95 -11.96
N ALA A 152 0.98 8.04 -11.19
CA ALA A 152 0.62 8.08 -9.79
C ALA A 152 -0.29 9.27 -9.50
N THR A 153 -1.15 9.10 -8.48
CA THR A 153 -2.08 10.15 -8.01
C THR A 153 -2.13 10.20 -6.49
N GLY A 154 -2.75 11.23 -5.92
CA GLY A 154 -3.05 11.28 -4.50
C GLY A 154 -4.23 10.40 -4.06
N ARG A 155 -4.99 9.84 -5.02
CA ARG A 155 -6.25 9.10 -4.77
C ARG A 155 -5.99 7.65 -4.38
N SER A 156 -6.83 7.11 -3.49
CA SER A 156 -6.75 5.72 -3.01
C SER A 156 -7.40 4.70 -3.95
N ASP A 157 -8.23 5.16 -4.87
CA ASP A 157 -8.97 4.33 -5.83
C ASP A 157 -8.17 4.01 -7.12
N HIS A 158 -6.92 4.47 -7.19
CA HIS A 158 -6.02 4.19 -8.31
C HIS A 158 -4.72 3.51 -7.86
N PRO A 159 -3.99 2.83 -8.75
CA PRO A 159 -2.63 2.37 -8.50
C PRO A 159 -1.69 3.53 -8.09
N ASN A 160 -0.59 3.20 -7.40
CA ASN A 160 0.46 4.17 -7.05
C ASN A 160 -0.06 5.40 -6.30
N GLN A 161 -0.76 5.17 -5.18
CA GLN A 161 -1.22 6.26 -4.33
C GLN A 161 -0.04 6.97 -3.66
N VAL A 162 0.24 8.21 -4.04
CA VAL A 162 1.21 9.09 -3.38
C VAL A 162 0.50 9.80 -2.22
N ASN A 163 0.65 9.25 -1.01
CA ASN A 163 -0.01 9.75 0.19
C ASN A 163 0.98 9.85 1.34
N ASN A 164 0.99 10.99 2.04
CA ASN A 164 1.91 11.29 3.14
C ASN A 164 1.84 10.28 4.29
N VAL A 165 0.72 9.56 4.46
CA VAL A 165 0.55 8.52 5.48
C VAL A 165 1.58 7.38 5.35
N LEU A 166 2.17 7.20 4.17
CA LEU A 166 3.25 6.24 3.94
C LEU A 166 4.55 6.62 4.65
N GLY A 167 4.73 7.88 4.99
CA GLY A 167 5.99 8.42 5.54
C GLY A 167 5.90 8.94 6.95
N PHE A 168 5.04 9.97 7.19
CA PHE A 168 5.13 10.74 8.43
C PHE A 168 5.04 9.94 9.73
N PRO A 169 4.16 8.93 9.88
CA PRO A 169 4.06 8.20 11.15
C PRO A 169 5.35 7.46 11.48
N PHE A 170 5.97 6.90 10.46
CA PHE A 170 7.16 6.07 10.57
C PHE A 170 8.44 6.90 10.70
N ILE A 171 8.51 8.05 10.02
CA ILE A 171 9.61 9.01 10.15
C ILE A 171 9.64 9.55 11.57
N PHE A 172 8.48 9.98 12.10
CA PHE A 172 8.39 10.41 13.51
C PHE A 172 8.71 9.28 14.46
N ARG A 173 8.29 8.06 14.17
CA ARG A 173 8.61 6.90 15.02
C ARG A 173 10.12 6.72 15.14
N GLY A 174 10.85 6.66 14.02
CA GLY A 174 12.31 6.54 14.05
C GLY A 174 12.99 7.71 14.72
N ALA A 175 12.56 8.94 14.45
CA ALA A 175 13.12 10.15 15.06
C ALA A 175 12.90 10.20 16.58
N LEU A 176 11.70 9.84 17.06
CA LEU A 176 11.36 9.88 18.48
C LEU A 176 12.04 8.77 19.29
N ASP A 177 12.19 7.58 18.72
CA ASP A 177 12.81 6.45 19.41
C ASP A 177 14.30 6.69 19.74
N VAL A 178 15.00 7.43 18.88
CA VAL A 178 16.38 7.86 19.14
C VAL A 178 16.47 9.26 19.77
N ARG A 179 15.32 9.86 20.11
CA ARG A 179 15.23 11.24 20.64
C ARG A 179 15.99 12.24 19.78
N ALA A 180 15.79 12.18 18.46
CA ALA A 180 16.42 13.11 17.54
C ALA A 180 16.05 14.56 17.88
N THR A 181 17.00 15.47 17.80
CA THR A 181 16.78 16.91 18.06
C THR A 181 16.10 17.63 16.90
N LYS A 182 16.16 17.05 15.70
CA LYS A 182 15.52 17.53 14.46
C LYS A 182 15.34 16.38 13.47
N ILE A 183 14.49 16.57 12.48
CA ILE A 183 14.42 15.72 11.28
C ILE A 183 15.20 16.44 10.18
N ASN A 184 16.39 15.92 9.85
CA ASN A 184 17.31 16.49 8.88
C ASN A 184 17.17 15.87 7.49
N GLU A 185 17.94 16.32 6.52
CA GLU A 185 17.88 15.84 5.14
C GLU A 185 18.32 14.38 5.02
N GLU A 186 19.33 13.96 5.80
CA GLU A 186 19.83 12.59 5.84
C GLU A 186 18.74 11.60 6.26
N MET A 187 17.92 11.95 7.26
CA MET A 187 16.77 11.14 7.70
C MET A 187 15.67 11.08 6.65
N LYS A 188 15.40 12.20 5.95
CA LYS A 188 14.43 12.23 4.84
C LYS A 188 14.90 11.37 3.67
N MET A 189 16.16 11.47 3.29
CA MET A 189 16.76 10.65 2.23
C MET A 189 16.74 9.16 2.59
N ALA A 190 16.98 8.81 3.85
CA ALA A 190 16.88 7.44 4.33
C ALA A 190 15.45 6.90 4.24
N ALA A 191 14.45 7.71 4.60
CA ALA A 191 13.04 7.35 4.45
C ALA A 191 12.65 7.13 2.97
N VAL A 192 13.13 7.98 2.06
CA VAL A 192 12.92 7.83 0.61
C VAL A 192 13.45 6.50 0.12
N ARG A 193 14.71 6.17 0.44
CA ARG A 193 15.34 4.91 0.02
C ARG A 193 14.60 3.71 0.60
N ALA A 194 14.29 3.74 1.90
CA ALA A 194 13.57 2.66 2.55
C ALA A 194 12.19 2.40 1.94
N LEU A 195 11.44 3.45 1.57
CA LEU A 195 10.16 3.33 0.87
C LEU A 195 10.32 2.77 -0.54
N ALA A 196 11.32 3.24 -1.29
CA ALA A 196 11.59 2.77 -2.64
C ALA A 196 12.00 1.30 -2.65
N ASP A 197 12.89 0.90 -1.75
CA ASP A 197 13.36 -0.48 -1.63
C ASP A 197 12.24 -1.42 -1.17
N LEU A 198 11.38 -0.99 -0.22
CA LEU A 198 10.26 -1.77 0.26
C LEU A 198 9.26 -2.15 -0.83
N ALA A 199 9.05 -1.28 -1.83
CA ALA A 199 8.19 -1.58 -2.96
C ALA A 199 8.71 -2.74 -3.84
N LYS A 200 10.02 -2.98 -3.81
CA LYS A 200 10.70 -4.05 -4.58
C LYS A 200 10.70 -5.40 -3.86
N GLU A 201 10.48 -5.40 -2.54
CA GLU A 201 10.36 -6.64 -1.77
C GLU A 201 9.05 -7.37 -2.08
N PRO A 202 9.00 -8.71 -1.95
CA PRO A 202 7.76 -9.47 -2.09
C PRO A 202 6.66 -8.91 -1.18
N VAL A 203 5.49 -8.63 -1.76
CA VAL A 203 4.35 -8.05 -1.03
C VAL A 203 3.68 -9.13 -0.19
N PRO A 204 3.44 -8.90 1.11
CA PRO A 204 2.74 -9.85 1.96
C PRO A 204 1.31 -10.11 1.48
N GLU A 205 0.84 -11.35 1.57
CA GLU A 205 -0.51 -11.75 1.17
C GLU A 205 -1.60 -10.93 1.87
N GLN A 206 -1.39 -10.57 3.12
CA GLN A 206 -2.31 -9.69 3.86
C GLN A 206 -2.55 -8.34 3.16
N VAL A 207 -1.56 -7.81 2.46
CA VAL A 207 -1.72 -6.55 1.68
C VAL A 207 -2.60 -6.81 0.47
N ASN A 208 -2.36 -7.91 -0.25
CA ASN A 208 -3.18 -8.32 -1.40
C ASN A 208 -4.66 -8.45 -1.01
N ILE A 209 -4.93 -9.16 0.09
CA ILE A 209 -6.29 -9.33 0.65
C ILE A 209 -6.91 -7.99 1.03
N THR A 210 -6.16 -7.11 1.71
CA THR A 210 -6.68 -5.81 2.17
C THR A 210 -7.11 -4.90 1.02
N TYR A 211 -6.45 -5.02 -0.13
CA TYR A 211 -6.74 -4.20 -1.31
C TYR A 211 -7.54 -4.92 -2.39
N ASP A 212 -8.00 -6.15 -2.13
CA ASP A 212 -8.75 -6.99 -3.08
C ASP A 212 -8.04 -7.11 -4.43
N ILE A 213 -6.74 -7.39 -4.38
CA ILE A 213 -5.88 -7.54 -5.55
C ILE A 213 -5.25 -8.92 -5.52
N THR A 214 -5.28 -9.66 -6.62
CA THR A 214 -4.77 -11.04 -6.69
C THR A 214 -3.28 -11.12 -6.36
N ARG A 215 -2.48 -10.21 -6.90
CA ARG A 215 -1.03 -10.17 -6.67
C ARG A 215 -0.45 -8.78 -6.95
N LEU A 216 0.03 -8.11 -5.93
CA LEU A 216 0.85 -6.91 -6.08
C LEU A 216 2.32 -7.31 -6.24
N ALA A 217 3.00 -6.71 -7.21
CA ALA A 217 4.42 -6.86 -7.42
C ALA A 217 5.00 -5.56 -7.98
N PHE A 218 6.28 -5.32 -7.74
CA PHE A 218 6.98 -4.18 -8.30
C PHE A 218 6.79 -4.08 -9.81
N GLY A 219 6.35 -2.92 -10.28
CA GLY A 219 5.98 -2.66 -11.66
C GLY A 219 5.27 -1.33 -11.83
N ARG A 220 4.80 -1.03 -13.06
CA ARG A 220 4.16 0.27 -13.41
C ARG A 220 2.97 0.64 -12.52
N GLU A 221 2.26 -0.34 -11.97
CA GLU A 221 1.11 -0.15 -11.08
C GLU A 221 1.46 -0.30 -9.58
N TYR A 222 2.73 -0.57 -9.27
CA TYR A 222 3.20 -0.69 -7.88
C TYR A 222 4.65 -0.18 -7.75
N ILE A 223 4.82 1.14 -7.80
CA ILE A 223 6.11 1.83 -7.63
C ILE A 223 6.34 2.28 -6.18
N ILE A 224 5.31 2.20 -5.33
CA ILE A 224 5.36 2.61 -3.93
C ILE A 224 4.48 1.67 -3.09
N PRO A 225 4.83 1.38 -1.81
CA PRO A 225 4.00 0.53 -0.95
C PRO A 225 2.58 1.08 -0.76
N LYS A 226 1.66 0.21 -0.40
CA LYS A 226 0.30 0.61 -0.03
C LYS A 226 0.24 1.11 1.43
N PRO A 227 -0.67 2.04 1.78
CA PRO A 227 -0.77 2.63 3.12
C PRO A 227 -0.93 1.64 4.28
N PHE A 228 -1.59 0.51 4.06
CA PHE A 228 -1.77 -0.54 5.08
C PHE A 228 -0.74 -1.66 5.00
N ASP A 229 0.40 -1.43 4.36
CA ASP A 229 1.50 -2.39 4.35
C ASP A 229 2.12 -2.50 5.74
N PRO A 230 2.04 -3.67 6.42
CA PRO A 230 2.53 -3.84 7.78
C PRO A 230 4.05 -3.72 7.91
N ARG A 231 4.79 -3.80 6.81
CA ARG A 231 6.26 -3.66 6.80
C ARG A 231 6.71 -2.21 7.00
N LEU A 232 5.85 -1.22 6.72
CA LEU A 232 6.18 0.20 6.86
C LEU A 232 6.64 0.55 8.29
N ILE A 233 5.98 -0.01 9.32
CA ILE A 233 6.28 0.31 10.71
C ILE A 233 7.64 -0.22 11.19
N SER A 234 8.18 -1.26 10.56
CA SER A 234 9.48 -1.81 10.92
C SER A 234 10.61 -1.28 10.05
N LYS A 235 10.37 -1.14 8.74
CA LYS A 235 11.42 -0.77 7.78
C LYS A 235 11.78 0.73 7.83
N ILE A 236 10.78 1.60 7.77
CA ILE A 236 11.04 3.04 7.66
C ILE A 236 11.65 3.62 8.94
N PRO A 237 11.12 3.35 10.17
CA PRO A 237 11.71 3.87 11.39
C PRO A 237 13.15 3.42 11.63
N VAL A 238 13.49 2.19 11.25
CA VAL A 238 14.85 1.65 11.40
C VAL A 238 15.85 2.47 10.59
N GLU A 239 15.57 2.72 9.31
CA GLU A 239 16.48 3.48 8.44
C GLU A 239 16.54 4.96 8.84
N VAL A 240 15.42 5.55 9.28
CA VAL A 240 15.39 6.91 9.80
C VAL A 240 16.21 7.03 11.10
N ALA A 241 16.09 6.07 12.02
CA ALA A 241 16.86 6.04 13.25
C ALA A 241 18.37 5.88 13.00
N LYS A 242 18.76 4.99 12.08
CA LYS A 242 20.15 4.84 11.63
C LYS A 242 20.71 6.16 11.09
N ALA A 243 19.96 6.84 10.22
CA ALA A 243 20.37 8.12 9.66
C ALA A 243 20.48 9.22 10.73
N ALA A 244 19.57 9.25 11.72
CA ALA A 244 19.63 10.18 12.83
C ALA A 244 20.88 9.98 13.68
N ILE A 245 21.25 8.73 13.98
CA ILE A 245 22.46 8.38 14.73
C ILE A 245 23.71 8.77 13.91
N ALA A 246 23.76 8.36 12.65
CA ALA A 246 24.90 8.62 11.78
C ALA A 246 25.15 10.13 11.54
N SER A 247 24.10 10.93 11.48
CA SER A 247 24.19 12.39 11.32
C SER A 247 24.34 13.16 12.63
N GLY A 248 24.45 12.47 13.76
CA GLY A 248 24.73 13.07 15.08
C GLY A 248 23.58 13.88 15.67
N VAL A 249 22.33 13.67 15.22
CA VAL A 249 21.16 14.37 15.76
C VAL A 249 20.39 13.52 16.78
N ALA A 250 20.71 12.25 16.90
CA ALA A 250 20.17 11.35 17.91
C ALA A 250 20.77 11.58 19.30
N GLN A 251 19.98 11.40 20.34
CA GLN A 251 20.42 11.44 21.75
C GLN A 251 20.53 10.05 22.37
N ILE A 252 19.97 9.04 21.71
CA ILE A 252 20.02 7.64 22.14
C ILE A 252 20.55 6.83 20.97
N GLU A 253 21.49 5.92 21.24
CA GLU A 253 21.97 4.94 20.27
C GLU A 253 21.17 3.64 20.39
N ILE A 254 20.86 3.04 19.25
CA ILE A 254 20.30 1.69 19.13
C ILE A 254 21.45 0.78 18.69
N THR A 255 21.79 -0.20 19.50
CA THR A 255 22.89 -1.14 19.22
C THR A 255 22.39 -2.47 18.69
N ASP A 256 21.16 -2.85 18.98
CA ASP A 256 20.51 -4.08 18.55
C ASP A 256 19.34 -3.77 17.62
N TRP A 257 19.61 -3.78 16.32
CA TRP A 257 18.65 -3.44 15.28
C TRP A 257 17.59 -4.51 15.07
N GLU A 258 17.94 -5.78 15.25
CA GLU A 258 16.99 -6.90 15.11
C GLU A 258 15.93 -6.81 16.22
N LYS A 259 16.37 -6.60 17.46
CA LYS A 259 15.45 -6.40 18.57
C LYS A 259 14.58 -5.16 18.40
N TYR A 260 15.13 -4.06 17.88
CA TYR A 260 14.36 -2.84 17.62
C TYR A 260 13.28 -3.07 16.55
N GLU A 261 13.62 -3.75 15.46
CA GLU A 261 12.64 -4.11 14.42
C GLU A 261 11.54 -5.02 14.98
N GLU A 262 11.88 -6.02 15.80
CA GLU A 262 10.90 -6.86 16.52
C GLU A 262 9.97 -6.04 17.43
N GLU A 263 10.51 -5.09 18.19
CA GLU A 263 9.72 -4.21 19.06
C GLU A 263 8.75 -3.32 18.26
N LEU A 264 9.16 -2.83 17.09
CA LEU A 264 8.31 -2.07 16.18
C LEU A 264 7.18 -2.93 15.61
N MET A 265 7.49 -4.15 15.15
CA MET A 265 6.49 -5.11 14.67
C MET A 265 5.48 -5.47 15.77
N ALA A 266 5.94 -5.66 17.01
CA ALA A 266 5.06 -5.95 18.14
C ALA A 266 4.03 -4.82 18.40
N ARG A 267 4.42 -3.56 18.15
CA ARG A 267 3.52 -2.39 18.30
C ARG A 267 2.44 -2.30 17.25
N SER A 268 2.64 -2.87 16.07
CA SER A 268 1.63 -2.88 15.00
C SER A 268 0.41 -3.75 15.31
N GLY A 269 0.45 -4.51 16.40
CA GLY A 269 -0.58 -5.51 16.72
C GLY A 269 -0.53 -6.77 15.86
N ASN A 270 0.34 -6.79 14.84
CA ASN A 270 0.52 -7.95 13.95
C ASN A 270 1.52 -8.97 14.53
N ASP A 271 2.36 -8.58 15.49
CA ASP A 271 3.19 -9.52 16.24
C ASP A 271 2.44 -10.08 17.43
N ASN A 272 1.45 -10.88 17.14
CA ASN A 272 0.75 -11.62 18.15
C ASN A 272 1.59 -12.87 18.49
N LYS A 273 2.65 -12.70 19.34
CA LYS A 273 3.41 -13.84 19.88
C LYS A 273 2.45 -14.91 20.43
N PHE A 274 1.30 -14.47 20.92
CA PHE A 274 0.23 -15.34 21.35
C PHE A 274 -0.42 -16.08 20.17
N ILE A 275 -0.75 -15.39 19.08
CA ILE A 275 -1.32 -16.03 17.87
C ILE A 275 -0.30 -16.97 17.23
N ARG A 276 0.97 -16.55 17.07
CA ARG A 276 2.03 -17.45 16.58
C ARG A 276 2.15 -18.70 17.47
N SER A 277 2.21 -18.51 18.79
CA SER A 277 2.24 -19.63 19.74
C SER A 277 1.01 -20.54 19.61
N LEU A 278 -0.17 -20.01 19.31
CA LEU A 278 -1.38 -20.79 19.03
C LEU A 278 -1.27 -21.55 17.70
N HIS A 279 -0.80 -20.89 16.63
CA HIS A 279 -0.56 -21.54 15.34
C HIS A 279 0.46 -22.67 15.48
N ASP A 280 1.59 -22.43 16.14
CA ASP A 280 2.60 -23.47 16.38
C ASP A 280 2.05 -24.66 17.18
N LYS A 281 1.26 -24.39 18.22
CA LYS A 281 0.56 -25.44 18.98
C LYS A 281 -0.47 -26.19 18.14
N ALA A 282 -1.19 -25.50 17.27
CA ALA A 282 -2.16 -26.10 16.37
C ALA A 282 -1.45 -27.02 15.36
N ARG A 283 -0.36 -26.55 14.75
CA ARG A 283 0.48 -27.36 13.83
C ARG A 283 1.10 -28.58 14.48
N LEU A 284 1.50 -28.48 15.74
CA LEU A 284 2.05 -29.61 16.49
C LEU A 284 1.01 -30.71 16.78
N ASN A 285 -0.28 -30.35 16.84
CA ASN A 285 -1.36 -31.30 17.14
C ASN A 285 -2.66 -30.87 16.45
N PRO A 286 -2.71 -30.89 15.10
CA PRO A 286 -3.87 -30.46 14.34
C PRO A 286 -5.09 -31.29 14.68
N LYS A 287 -6.22 -30.61 14.86
CA LYS A 287 -7.49 -31.24 15.22
C LYS A 287 -8.45 -31.26 14.03
N ARG A 288 -9.41 -32.17 14.06
CA ARG A 288 -10.54 -32.14 13.14
C ARG A 288 -11.48 -31.00 13.57
N VAL A 289 -11.73 -30.06 12.64
CA VAL A 289 -12.58 -28.90 12.89
C VAL A 289 -13.71 -28.88 11.87
N VAL A 290 -14.94 -28.80 12.37
CA VAL A 290 -16.14 -28.69 11.52
C VAL A 290 -16.36 -27.21 11.23
N PHE A 291 -16.39 -26.85 9.95
CA PHE A 291 -16.76 -25.55 9.45
C PHE A 291 -18.22 -25.59 8.99
N ALA A 292 -19.12 -25.11 9.86
CA ALA A 292 -20.53 -24.96 9.53
C ALA A 292 -20.71 -23.81 8.53
N GLU A 293 -21.74 -23.91 7.70
CA GLU A 293 -22.03 -22.93 6.64
C GLU A 293 -20.82 -22.76 5.66
N ALA A 294 -20.16 -23.87 5.33
CA ALA A 294 -19.00 -23.86 4.43
C ALA A 294 -19.35 -23.50 2.97
N ASP A 295 -20.63 -23.37 2.66
CA ASP A 295 -21.18 -22.77 1.44
C ASP A 295 -21.12 -21.22 1.42
N GLN A 296 -20.58 -20.59 2.49
CA GLN A 296 -20.21 -19.18 2.52
C GLN A 296 -18.72 -19.02 2.20
N ILE A 297 -18.41 -18.14 1.26
CA ILE A 297 -17.05 -17.96 0.75
C ILE A 297 -16.02 -17.64 1.85
N ASP A 298 -16.39 -16.84 2.85
CA ASP A 298 -15.48 -16.46 3.95
C ASP A 298 -15.18 -17.62 4.89
N VAL A 299 -16.16 -18.50 5.12
CA VAL A 299 -15.99 -19.72 5.93
C VAL A 299 -15.10 -20.70 5.18
N LEU A 300 -15.29 -20.83 3.87
CA LEU A 300 -14.47 -21.72 3.05
C LEU A 300 -13.02 -21.22 2.94
N LYS A 301 -12.80 -19.92 2.79
CA LYS A 301 -11.45 -19.31 2.87
C LYS A 301 -10.76 -19.59 4.20
N ALA A 302 -11.50 -19.51 5.32
CA ALA A 302 -10.95 -19.83 6.63
C ALA A 302 -10.58 -21.32 6.76
N ALA A 303 -11.38 -22.22 6.19
CA ALA A 303 -11.09 -23.64 6.15
C ALA A 303 -9.86 -23.95 5.28
N GLN A 304 -9.75 -23.32 4.12
CA GLN A 304 -8.59 -23.40 3.24
C GLN A 304 -7.32 -22.95 4.00
N PHE A 305 -7.35 -21.76 4.60
CA PHE A 305 -6.22 -21.22 5.35
C PHE A 305 -5.69 -22.16 6.43
N VAL A 306 -6.57 -22.72 7.28
CA VAL A 306 -6.11 -23.64 8.34
C VAL A 306 -5.65 -25.00 7.80
N SER A 307 -6.14 -25.41 6.63
CA SER A 307 -5.68 -26.62 5.92
C SER A 307 -4.27 -26.41 5.35
N ASP A 308 -4.06 -25.33 4.60
CA ASP A 308 -2.80 -25.01 3.93
C ASP A 308 -1.68 -24.77 4.96
N GLU A 309 -2.01 -24.13 6.07
CA GLU A 309 -1.10 -23.89 7.18
C GLU A 309 -0.87 -25.13 8.08
N GLY A 310 -1.54 -26.25 7.81
CA GLY A 310 -1.41 -27.48 8.59
C GLY A 310 -1.87 -27.35 10.05
N MET A 311 -2.76 -26.41 10.34
CA MET A 311 -3.24 -26.11 11.70
C MET A 311 -4.45 -26.96 12.10
N ALA A 312 -5.24 -27.43 11.14
CA ALA A 312 -6.41 -28.25 11.38
C ALA A 312 -6.71 -29.18 10.19
N TYR A 313 -7.52 -30.20 10.43
CA TYR A 313 -8.15 -31.02 9.40
C TYR A 313 -9.61 -30.56 9.24
N PRO A 314 -9.94 -29.75 8.21
CA PRO A 314 -11.29 -29.24 8.03
C PRO A 314 -12.28 -30.35 7.68
N ILE A 315 -13.52 -30.19 8.16
CA ILE A 315 -14.70 -30.93 7.72
C ILE A 315 -15.71 -29.86 7.33
N LEU A 316 -16.09 -29.82 6.06
CA LEU A 316 -16.98 -28.80 5.51
C LEU A 316 -18.42 -29.26 5.67
N LEU A 317 -19.27 -28.44 6.26
CA LEU A 317 -20.69 -28.71 6.46
C LEU A 317 -21.51 -27.65 5.72
N GLY A 318 -22.33 -28.08 4.77
CA GLY A 318 -23.19 -27.23 3.94
C GLY A 318 -23.60 -27.90 2.65
N ASP A 319 -24.15 -27.11 1.71
CA ASP A 319 -24.55 -27.57 0.39
C ASP A 319 -23.33 -28.03 -0.42
N LYS A 320 -23.32 -29.32 -0.77
CA LYS A 320 -22.17 -29.95 -1.41
C LYS A 320 -21.87 -29.36 -2.79
N GLU A 321 -22.87 -29.08 -3.60
CA GLU A 321 -22.70 -28.56 -4.95
C GLU A 321 -22.13 -27.13 -4.90
N VAL A 322 -22.61 -26.31 -3.97
CA VAL A 322 -22.12 -24.94 -3.76
C VAL A 322 -20.69 -24.96 -3.25
N ILE A 323 -20.37 -25.83 -2.26
CA ILE A 323 -19.01 -25.95 -1.71
C ILE A 323 -18.02 -26.39 -2.78
N GLU A 324 -18.36 -27.39 -3.61
CA GLU A 324 -17.48 -27.86 -4.69
C GLU A 324 -17.22 -26.76 -5.72
N SER A 325 -18.25 -25.99 -6.11
CA SER A 325 -18.10 -24.85 -7.01
C SER A 325 -17.21 -23.74 -6.42
N LEU A 326 -17.39 -23.40 -5.15
CA LEU A 326 -16.55 -22.39 -4.47
C LEU A 326 -15.12 -22.89 -4.24
N LYS A 327 -14.91 -24.19 -4.03
CA LYS A 327 -13.57 -24.79 -3.95
C LYS A 327 -12.79 -24.62 -5.26
N GLU A 328 -13.46 -24.83 -6.39
CA GLU A 328 -12.86 -24.60 -7.72
C GLU A 328 -12.51 -23.12 -7.91
N GLU A 329 -13.41 -22.20 -7.55
CA GLU A 329 -13.18 -20.76 -7.63
C GLU A 329 -11.98 -20.28 -6.78
N LEU A 330 -11.83 -20.87 -5.58
CA LEU A 330 -10.77 -20.54 -4.61
C LEU A 330 -9.46 -21.31 -4.84
N GLU A 331 -9.39 -22.21 -5.83
CA GLU A 331 -8.26 -23.13 -6.04
C GLU A 331 -7.93 -23.93 -4.76
N PHE A 332 -8.98 -24.37 -4.02
CA PHE A 332 -8.81 -25.16 -2.81
C PHE A 332 -8.71 -26.66 -3.14
N ASP A 333 -7.52 -27.11 -3.51
CA ASP A 333 -7.26 -28.47 -4.02
C ASP A 333 -7.22 -29.56 -2.96
N ALA A 334 -7.16 -29.21 -1.66
CA ALA A 334 -7.08 -30.22 -0.61
C ALA A 334 -8.32 -31.12 -0.57
N GLU A 335 -8.12 -32.44 -0.47
CA GLU A 335 -9.17 -33.42 -0.25
C GLU A 335 -9.67 -33.32 1.20
N VAL A 336 -10.80 -32.65 1.38
CA VAL A 336 -11.46 -32.47 2.70
C VAL A 336 -12.86 -33.10 2.68
N PRO A 337 -13.31 -33.72 3.79
CA PRO A 337 -14.64 -34.24 3.86
C PRO A 337 -15.71 -33.14 3.75
N ILE A 338 -16.67 -33.33 2.85
CA ILE A 338 -17.85 -32.48 2.72
C ILE A 338 -19.04 -33.27 3.21
N ILE A 339 -19.84 -32.70 4.11
CA ILE A 339 -21.06 -33.29 4.65
C ILE A 339 -22.22 -32.35 4.32
N ASP A 340 -23.11 -32.79 3.47
CA ASP A 340 -24.37 -32.08 3.22
C ASP A 340 -25.44 -32.63 4.21
N PRO A 341 -25.97 -31.79 5.12
CA PRO A 341 -26.99 -32.23 6.05
C PRO A 341 -28.31 -32.65 5.38
N SER A 342 -28.55 -32.27 4.13
CA SER A 342 -29.75 -32.61 3.37
C SER A 342 -29.68 -33.98 2.70
N ASP A 343 -28.49 -34.53 2.51
CA ASP A 343 -28.30 -35.83 1.86
C ASP A 343 -29.02 -36.97 2.57
N ASP A 344 -29.56 -37.90 1.79
CA ASP A 344 -30.31 -39.07 2.33
C ASP A 344 -29.44 -39.97 3.20
N ASP A 345 -28.16 -40.09 2.93
CA ASP A 345 -27.21 -40.88 3.71
C ASP A 345 -26.97 -40.31 5.12
N GLN A 346 -27.31 -39.05 5.37
CA GLN A 346 -27.21 -38.40 6.68
C GLN A 346 -28.47 -38.56 7.56
N GLN A 347 -29.52 -39.21 7.07
CA GLN A 347 -30.78 -39.35 7.81
C GLN A 347 -30.60 -39.95 9.22
N ALA A 348 -29.79 -40.99 9.36
CA ALA A 348 -29.55 -41.62 10.66
C ALA A 348 -28.90 -40.69 11.68
N ARG A 349 -27.94 -39.85 11.22
CA ARG A 349 -27.30 -38.83 12.04
C ARG A 349 -28.26 -37.71 12.40
N ARG A 350 -29.06 -37.23 11.46
CA ARG A 350 -30.09 -36.22 11.72
C ARG A 350 -31.03 -36.70 12.83
N ASP A 351 -31.49 -37.95 12.75
CA ASP A 351 -32.40 -38.55 13.76
C ASP A 351 -31.73 -38.65 15.15
N GLU A 352 -30.46 -39.03 15.19
CA GLU A 352 -29.67 -39.07 16.42
C GLU A 352 -29.53 -37.72 17.07
N PHE A 353 -29.08 -36.72 16.29
CA PHE A 353 -28.86 -35.34 16.76
C PHE A 353 -30.18 -34.66 17.13
N ALA A 354 -31.29 -34.94 16.41
CA ALA A 354 -32.60 -34.45 16.76
C ALA A 354 -33.07 -34.99 18.12
N LYS A 355 -32.83 -36.29 18.40
CA LYS A 355 -33.11 -36.89 19.71
C LYS A 355 -32.27 -36.22 20.81
N LEU A 356 -30.99 -35.99 20.56
CA LEU A 356 -30.08 -35.37 21.50
C LEU A 356 -30.51 -33.91 21.79
N LEU A 357 -30.81 -33.13 20.75
CA LEU A 357 -31.29 -31.75 20.88
C LEU A 357 -32.62 -31.70 21.67
N TRP A 358 -33.56 -32.60 21.35
CA TRP A 358 -34.81 -32.68 22.06
C TRP A 358 -34.60 -33.04 23.54
N SER A 359 -33.80 -34.06 23.85
CA SER A 359 -33.55 -34.49 25.22
C SER A 359 -32.90 -33.44 26.11
N ARG A 360 -32.07 -32.55 25.51
CA ARG A 360 -31.43 -31.45 26.23
C ARG A 360 -32.31 -30.21 26.34
N GLY A 361 -33.12 -29.94 25.32
CA GLY A 361 -33.97 -28.75 25.23
C GLY A 361 -35.44 -28.97 25.62
N GLU A 362 -35.85 -30.19 26.06
CA GLU A 362 -37.24 -30.49 26.43
C GLU A 362 -37.77 -29.56 27.52
N ARG A 363 -36.92 -29.24 28.51
CA ARG A 363 -37.28 -28.32 29.61
C ARG A 363 -37.38 -26.85 29.17
N ASP A 364 -36.76 -26.52 28.04
CA ASP A 364 -36.75 -25.17 27.43
C ASP A 364 -37.82 -25.07 26.32
N GLY A 365 -38.71 -26.06 26.20
CA GLY A 365 -39.84 -26.06 25.26
C GLY A 365 -39.51 -26.55 23.86
N VAL A 366 -38.36 -27.19 23.64
CA VAL A 366 -38.01 -27.79 22.34
C VAL A 366 -38.90 -29.01 22.10
N GLN A 367 -39.73 -28.97 21.05
CA GLN A 367 -40.55 -30.11 20.65
C GLN A 367 -39.75 -31.08 19.78
N ARG A 368 -40.07 -32.39 19.87
CA ARG A 368 -39.39 -33.43 19.10
C ARG A 368 -39.45 -33.20 17.59
N TYR A 369 -40.59 -32.73 17.09
CA TYR A 369 -40.74 -32.38 15.67
C TYR A 369 -39.84 -31.19 15.27
N SER A 370 -39.84 -30.14 16.07
CA SER A 370 -39.01 -28.94 15.80
C SER A 370 -37.51 -29.25 15.86
N ALA A 371 -37.09 -30.19 16.73
CA ALA A 371 -35.71 -30.66 16.77
C ALA A 371 -35.30 -31.37 15.46
N GLY A 372 -36.20 -32.20 14.90
CA GLY A 372 -35.98 -32.86 13.60
C GLY A 372 -35.85 -31.85 12.45
N VAL A 373 -36.78 -30.90 12.39
CA VAL A 373 -36.74 -29.83 11.35
C VAL A 373 -35.47 -29.00 11.44
N ARG A 374 -35.01 -28.64 12.64
CA ARG A 374 -33.76 -27.87 12.84
C ARG A 374 -32.52 -28.57 12.30
N MET A 375 -32.46 -29.92 12.36
CA MET A 375 -31.34 -30.68 11.82
C MET A 375 -31.27 -30.70 10.29
N MET A 376 -32.33 -30.26 9.61
CA MET A 376 -32.37 -30.13 8.14
C MET A 376 -32.07 -28.71 7.64
N HIS A 377 -32.10 -27.72 8.53
CA HIS A 377 -31.82 -26.32 8.18
C HIS A 377 -30.40 -25.94 8.54
N ARG A 378 -29.79 -25.13 7.68
CA ARG A 378 -28.37 -24.74 7.72
C ARG A 378 -27.93 -23.91 8.93
N ASN A 379 -28.83 -23.39 9.73
CA ASN A 379 -28.54 -22.41 10.79
C ASN A 379 -28.50 -23.03 12.21
N TYR A 380 -28.07 -24.26 12.33
CA TYR A 380 -27.97 -24.89 13.66
C TYR A 380 -26.82 -25.90 13.76
#